data_9034d8a4a56eb7828be147e676997d1a
#
_entry.id   9034d8a4a56eb7828be147e676997d1a
#
_cell.length_a   1.000
_cell.length_b   1.000
_cell.length_c   1.000
_cell.angle_alpha   90.00
_cell.angle_beta   90.00
_cell.angle_gamma   90.00
#
_symmetry.space_group_name_H-M   'P 1'
#
loop_
_entity.id
_entity.type
_entity.pdbx_description
1 polymer ?
#
loop_
_entity_poly.entity_id
_entity_poly.type
_entity_poly.pdbx_seq_one_letter_code
_entity_poly.pdbx_strand_id
1 'polypeptide(L)'
;DAKLSTLPVFKSKLYRDENMNMRGMDFEAMRAMLLDTAERLGMDTDNLVITDDTPSAEMQAATVEKFASMGEEVPDGYFDPTSLIVEQDGIRIEVVPAMNAIITFDPAKVFPNGLGFHYYSPYEDVEKTAEYIKEEYKELLNMYNPITDINGGDYNIYGERGVDLCFYDGAEDLTQRIINYNFYYTSFSCNESEELFHVCVHNCDLSDKVGDYPIITAKEAKKLLLSGNFVTSVPYDFPGGEYVKKVELIYRTDAGYYIPYYRFYVELPEAEREGGMKTYGAYYVPAVKEEYIENMPLWDGSFNS
;
A
#
# COMPACT_ATOMS: atom_id res chain seq x y z
N ASP A 1 -4.66 23.34 15.58
CA ASP A 1 -4.46 22.09 16.36
C ASP A 1 -5.80 21.37 16.48
N ALA A 2 -6.20 20.63 15.43
CA ALA A 2 -7.32 19.73 15.50
C ALA A 2 -6.95 18.62 16.51
N LYS A 3 -7.67 18.54 17.61
CA LYS A 3 -7.43 17.51 18.62
C LYS A 3 -8.15 16.24 18.22
N LEU A 4 -7.45 15.39 17.47
CA LEU A 4 -7.90 14.03 17.24
C LEU A 4 -7.78 13.26 18.55
N SER A 5 -8.89 12.77 19.08
CA SER A 5 -8.93 12.06 20.36
C SER A 5 -9.19 10.56 20.22
N THR A 6 -9.79 10.17 19.10
CA THR A 6 -10.14 8.78 18.78
C THR A 6 -9.89 8.50 17.31
N LEU A 7 -9.63 7.24 16.98
CA LEU A 7 -9.63 6.72 15.62
C LEU A 7 -10.36 5.37 15.55
N PRO A 8 -11.02 5.06 14.43
CA PRO A 8 -11.64 3.77 14.25
C PRO A 8 -10.59 2.66 14.10
N VAL A 9 -10.91 1.48 14.57
CA VAL A 9 -10.19 0.23 14.30
C VAL A 9 -11.12 -0.64 13.45
N PHE A 10 -10.57 -1.28 12.44
CA PHE A 10 -11.32 -2.15 11.54
C PHE A 10 -10.75 -3.56 11.57
N LYS A 11 -11.58 -4.55 11.28
CA LYS A 11 -11.15 -5.92 11.09
C LYS A 11 -11.08 -6.24 9.61
N SER A 12 -10.00 -6.86 9.18
CA SER A 12 -9.89 -7.40 7.83
C SER A 12 -10.77 -8.63 7.69
N LYS A 13 -11.54 -8.71 6.61
CA LYS A 13 -12.26 -9.93 6.23
C LYS A 13 -11.34 -11.00 5.63
N LEU A 14 -10.19 -10.57 5.12
CA LEU A 14 -9.21 -11.46 4.53
C LEU A 14 -8.44 -12.22 5.60
N TYR A 15 -8.31 -13.52 5.42
CA TYR A 15 -7.50 -14.38 6.27
C TYR A 15 -6.90 -15.53 5.45
N ARG A 16 -5.92 -16.21 6.01
CA ARG A 16 -5.39 -17.45 5.44
C ARG A 16 -5.98 -18.63 6.19
N ASP A 17 -6.44 -19.63 5.43
CA ASP A 17 -6.91 -20.91 6.00
C ASP A 17 -5.74 -21.79 6.46
N GLU A 18 -6.02 -23.00 6.95
CA GLU A 18 -5.03 -23.96 7.40
C GLU A 18 -4.04 -24.40 6.30
N ASN A 19 -4.44 -24.29 5.04
CA ASN A 19 -3.61 -24.58 3.86
C ASN A 19 -2.92 -23.33 3.29
N MET A 20 -2.94 -22.22 4.04
CA MET A 20 -2.38 -20.91 3.64
C MET A 20 -3.07 -20.24 2.44
N ASN A 21 -4.22 -20.75 1.99
CA ASN A 21 -5.00 -20.11 0.93
C ASN A 21 -5.68 -18.85 1.43
N MET A 22 -5.75 -17.83 0.57
CA MET A 22 -6.49 -16.60 0.87
C MET A 22 -7.99 -16.86 0.89
N ARG A 23 -8.67 -16.39 1.92
CA ARG A 23 -10.12 -16.51 2.14
C ARG A 23 -10.72 -15.15 2.55
N GLY A 24 -12.05 -15.09 2.50
CA GLY A 24 -12.79 -13.86 2.85
C GLY A 24 -12.89 -12.85 1.71
N MET A 25 -12.53 -13.26 0.48
CA MET A 25 -12.65 -12.44 -0.72
C MET A 25 -14.13 -12.25 -1.11
N ASP A 26 -14.47 -11.05 -1.58
CA ASP A 26 -15.76 -10.73 -2.14
C ASP A 26 -15.64 -10.54 -3.66
N PHE A 27 -15.82 -11.62 -4.42
CA PHE A 27 -15.71 -11.59 -5.88
C PHE A 27 -16.74 -10.68 -6.57
N GLU A 28 -17.92 -10.45 -5.97
CA GLU A 28 -18.90 -9.53 -6.52
C GLU A 28 -18.43 -8.08 -6.36
N ALA A 29 -17.89 -7.73 -5.19
CA ALA A 29 -17.27 -6.41 -4.98
C ALA A 29 -16.02 -6.21 -5.86
N MET A 30 -15.17 -7.24 -5.99
CA MET A 30 -14.01 -7.21 -6.88
C MET A 30 -14.42 -7.00 -8.34
N ARG A 31 -15.47 -7.70 -8.81
CA ARG A 31 -16.03 -7.52 -10.16
C ARG A 31 -16.58 -6.12 -10.36
N ALA A 32 -17.31 -5.58 -9.39
CA ALA A 32 -17.83 -4.22 -9.45
C ALA A 32 -16.70 -3.19 -9.55
N MET A 33 -15.64 -3.34 -8.76
CA MET A 33 -14.46 -2.49 -8.80
C MET A 33 -13.74 -2.58 -10.15
N LEU A 34 -13.61 -3.79 -10.71
CA LEU A 34 -12.98 -4.01 -12.00
C LEU A 34 -13.72 -3.26 -13.12
N LEU A 35 -15.05 -3.39 -13.17
CA LEU A 35 -15.88 -2.74 -14.18
C LEU A 35 -15.89 -1.22 -14.02
N ASP A 36 -16.01 -0.70 -12.79
CA ASP A 36 -15.93 0.73 -12.50
C ASP A 36 -14.55 1.31 -12.91
N THR A 37 -13.47 0.61 -12.62
CA THR A 37 -12.12 1.02 -13.03
C THR A 37 -11.97 1.03 -14.56
N ALA A 38 -12.49 0.01 -15.24
CA ALA A 38 -12.47 -0.08 -16.70
C ALA A 38 -13.27 1.07 -17.35
N GLU A 39 -14.47 1.35 -16.83
CA GLU A 39 -15.32 2.46 -17.29
C GLU A 39 -14.60 3.81 -17.14
N ARG A 40 -13.97 4.07 -15.99
CA ARG A 40 -13.20 5.31 -15.73
C ARG A 40 -11.97 5.46 -16.60
N LEU A 41 -11.42 4.36 -17.10
CA LEU A 41 -10.35 4.36 -18.11
C LEU A 41 -10.86 4.49 -19.56
N GLY A 42 -12.19 4.53 -19.76
CA GLY A 42 -12.82 4.64 -21.07
C GLY A 42 -12.81 3.34 -21.88
N MET A 43 -12.67 2.18 -21.23
CA MET A 43 -12.75 0.88 -21.88
C MET A 43 -14.22 0.56 -22.27
N ASP A 44 -14.40 -0.22 -23.33
CA ASP A 44 -15.72 -0.71 -23.73
C ASP A 44 -16.17 -1.85 -22.79
N THR A 45 -16.94 -1.49 -21.77
CA THR A 45 -17.37 -2.44 -20.72
C THR A 45 -18.40 -3.46 -21.20
N ASP A 46 -19.11 -3.22 -22.31
CA ASP A 46 -20.12 -4.13 -22.84
C ASP A 46 -19.51 -5.42 -23.44
N ASN A 47 -18.25 -5.33 -23.88
CA ASN A 47 -17.54 -6.41 -24.55
C ASN A 47 -16.36 -6.96 -23.76
N LEU A 48 -16.18 -6.59 -22.48
CA LEU A 48 -15.09 -7.07 -21.66
C LEU A 48 -15.25 -8.56 -21.32
N VAL A 49 -14.18 -9.33 -21.56
CA VAL A 49 -14.07 -10.72 -21.10
C VAL A 49 -13.32 -10.74 -19.77
N ILE A 50 -14.05 -10.97 -18.70
CA ILE A 50 -13.45 -11.09 -17.35
C ILE A 50 -12.99 -12.53 -17.18
N THR A 51 -11.72 -12.70 -16.82
CA THR A 51 -11.07 -13.94 -16.44
C THR A 51 -10.59 -13.88 -15.00
N ASP A 52 -10.01 -14.95 -14.51
CA ASP A 52 -9.38 -15.02 -13.19
C ASP A 52 -7.94 -15.54 -13.30
N ASP A 53 -7.24 -15.60 -12.18
CA ASP A 53 -5.85 -16.04 -12.09
C ASP A 53 -5.69 -17.57 -11.95
N THR A 54 -6.74 -18.36 -12.21
CA THR A 54 -6.66 -19.81 -12.20
C THR A 54 -5.56 -20.28 -13.17
N PRO A 55 -4.54 -21.03 -12.70
CA PRO A 55 -3.46 -21.49 -13.57
C PRO A 55 -3.97 -22.39 -14.67
N SER A 56 -3.33 -22.36 -15.84
CA SER A 56 -3.66 -23.26 -16.94
C SER A 56 -3.50 -24.74 -16.53
N ALA A 57 -4.19 -25.64 -17.24
CA ALA A 57 -4.09 -27.07 -16.98
C ALA A 57 -2.63 -27.59 -17.03
N GLU A 58 -1.81 -27.02 -17.91
CA GLU A 58 -0.38 -27.35 -18.01
C GLU A 58 0.39 -26.90 -16.76
N MET A 59 0.15 -25.66 -16.29
CA MET A 59 0.77 -25.16 -15.06
C MET A 59 0.32 -25.94 -13.82
N GLN A 60 -0.97 -26.32 -13.76
CA GLN A 60 -1.48 -27.14 -12.65
C GLN A 60 -0.79 -28.51 -12.67
N ALA A 61 -0.66 -29.17 -13.82
CA ALA A 61 0.02 -30.47 -13.95
C ALA A 61 1.50 -30.39 -13.53
N ALA A 62 2.21 -29.35 -13.98
CA ALA A 62 3.61 -29.10 -13.58
C ALA A 62 3.76 -28.89 -12.06
N THR A 63 2.80 -28.16 -11.45
CA THR A 63 2.78 -27.95 -9.99
C THR A 63 2.53 -29.24 -9.24
N VAL A 64 1.58 -30.07 -9.68
CA VAL A 64 1.29 -31.39 -9.10
C VAL A 64 2.54 -32.29 -9.16
N GLU A 65 3.23 -32.33 -10.30
CA GLU A 65 4.47 -33.10 -10.45
C GLU A 65 5.58 -32.60 -9.50
N LYS A 66 5.69 -31.28 -9.33
CA LYS A 66 6.65 -30.69 -8.40
C LYS A 66 6.38 -31.12 -6.95
N PHE A 67 5.13 -31.03 -6.47
CA PHE A 67 4.74 -31.48 -5.13
C PHE A 67 5.01 -32.99 -4.95
N ALA A 68 4.61 -33.80 -5.92
CA ALA A 68 4.86 -35.26 -5.89
C ALA A 68 6.36 -35.56 -5.81
N SER A 69 7.24 -34.81 -6.49
CA SER A 69 8.70 -34.97 -6.41
C SER A 69 9.28 -34.69 -5.01
N MET A 70 8.56 -33.89 -4.21
CA MET A 70 8.92 -33.62 -2.80
C MET A 70 8.27 -34.60 -1.81
N GLY A 71 7.44 -35.51 -2.31
CA GLY A 71 6.68 -36.46 -1.47
C GLY A 71 5.45 -35.83 -0.82
N GLU A 72 4.96 -34.73 -1.38
CA GLU A 72 3.81 -33.97 -0.89
C GLU A 72 2.65 -34.03 -1.89
N GLU A 73 1.44 -33.77 -1.40
CA GLU A 73 0.25 -33.53 -2.23
C GLU A 73 -0.04 -32.03 -2.31
N VAL A 74 -0.62 -31.61 -3.42
CA VAL A 74 -1.08 -30.21 -3.56
C VAL A 74 -2.22 -29.97 -2.56
N PRO A 75 -2.13 -28.96 -1.70
CA PRO A 75 -3.19 -28.64 -0.73
C PRO A 75 -4.54 -28.35 -1.41
N ASP A 76 -5.61 -28.69 -0.76
CA ASP A 76 -6.97 -28.33 -1.19
C ASP A 76 -7.09 -26.82 -1.35
N GLY A 77 -7.66 -26.38 -2.48
CA GLY A 77 -7.86 -24.96 -2.79
C GLY A 77 -6.62 -24.21 -3.27
N TYR A 78 -5.50 -24.91 -3.48
CA TYR A 78 -4.24 -24.27 -3.96
C TYR A 78 -4.40 -23.57 -5.31
N PHE A 79 -5.29 -24.04 -6.18
CA PHE A 79 -5.57 -23.48 -7.50
C PHE A 79 -6.85 -22.62 -7.53
N ASP A 80 -7.49 -22.39 -6.38
CA ASP A 80 -8.66 -21.51 -6.34
C ASP A 80 -8.26 -20.10 -6.80
N PRO A 81 -9.06 -19.43 -7.62
CA PRO A 81 -8.76 -18.07 -8.07
C PRO A 81 -8.77 -17.10 -6.89
N THR A 82 -7.89 -16.10 -6.98
CA THR A 82 -7.78 -15.02 -6.00
C THR A 82 -7.96 -13.63 -6.61
N SER A 83 -7.82 -13.48 -7.92
CA SER A 83 -7.99 -12.19 -8.59
C SER A 83 -8.91 -12.30 -9.82
N LEU A 84 -9.45 -11.15 -10.24
CA LEU A 84 -10.20 -10.99 -11.47
C LEU A 84 -9.41 -10.10 -12.43
N ILE A 85 -9.41 -10.47 -13.71
CA ILE A 85 -8.56 -9.86 -14.72
C ILE A 85 -9.39 -9.51 -15.96
N VAL A 86 -9.11 -8.34 -16.53
CA VAL A 86 -9.55 -7.95 -17.86
C VAL A 86 -8.39 -7.32 -18.62
N GLU A 87 -8.36 -7.57 -19.93
CA GLU A 87 -7.36 -7.00 -20.83
C GLU A 87 -8.01 -6.55 -22.14
N GLN A 88 -7.78 -5.30 -22.53
CA GLN A 88 -8.27 -4.73 -23.77
C GLN A 88 -7.33 -3.58 -24.20
N ASP A 89 -6.98 -3.55 -25.48
CA ASP A 89 -6.22 -2.46 -26.14
C ASP A 89 -4.93 -2.05 -25.41
N GLY A 90 -4.19 -3.02 -24.86
CA GLY A 90 -2.95 -2.79 -24.13
C GLY A 90 -3.15 -2.26 -22.69
N ILE A 91 -4.37 -2.31 -22.17
CA ILE A 91 -4.68 -2.03 -20.77
C ILE A 91 -5.08 -3.33 -20.09
N ARG A 92 -4.35 -3.73 -19.07
CA ARG A 92 -4.70 -4.85 -18.21
C ARG A 92 -5.10 -4.31 -16.84
N ILE A 93 -6.26 -4.74 -16.34
CA ILE A 93 -6.71 -4.45 -14.98
C ILE A 93 -6.82 -5.78 -14.24
N GLU A 94 -6.22 -5.85 -13.08
CA GLU A 94 -6.33 -6.96 -12.14
C GLU A 94 -6.82 -6.46 -10.80
N VAL A 95 -7.94 -7.00 -10.32
CA VAL A 95 -8.44 -6.71 -8.98
C VAL A 95 -8.07 -7.86 -8.06
N VAL A 96 -7.30 -7.55 -7.01
CA VAL A 96 -6.78 -8.51 -6.03
C VAL A 96 -7.59 -8.49 -4.73
N PRO A 97 -7.45 -9.50 -3.84
CA PRO A 97 -8.27 -9.66 -2.63
C PRO A 97 -8.36 -8.44 -1.71
N ALA A 98 -7.29 -7.64 -1.62
CA ALA A 98 -7.26 -6.44 -0.79
C ALA A 98 -8.07 -5.26 -1.36
N MET A 99 -8.89 -5.50 -2.39
CA MET A 99 -9.63 -4.48 -3.13
C MET A 99 -8.71 -3.42 -3.74
N ASN A 100 -7.62 -3.87 -4.34
CA ASN A 100 -6.74 -3.05 -5.16
C ASN A 100 -6.97 -3.39 -6.63
N ALA A 101 -7.23 -2.38 -7.47
CA ALA A 101 -7.23 -2.53 -8.91
C ALA A 101 -5.85 -2.11 -9.45
N ILE A 102 -5.13 -3.09 -9.97
CA ILE A 102 -3.81 -2.94 -10.55
C ILE A 102 -3.97 -2.78 -12.05
N ILE A 103 -3.60 -1.62 -12.56
CA ILE A 103 -3.68 -1.25 -13.98
C ILE A 103 -2.27 -1.29 -14.55
N THR A 104 -2.08 -2.04 -15.62
CA THR A 104 -0.80 -2.10 -16.34
C THR A 104 -1.03 -1.65 -17.79
N PHE A 105 -0.17 -0.78 -18.29
CA PHE A 105 -0.17 -0.32 -19.67
C PHE A 105 0.94 -1.02 -20.47
N ASP A 106 0.57 -1.66 -21.56
CA ASP A 106 1.51 -2.31 -22.50
C ASP A 106 1.12 -1.97 -23.94
N PRO A 107 1.89 -1.08 -24.63
CA PRO A 107 3.10 -0.39 -24.13
C PRO A 107 2.81 0.67 -23.05
N ALA A 108 3.83 1.01 -22.26
CA ALA A 108 3.76 2.10 -21.29
C ALA A 108 3.36 3.42 -21.96
N LYS A 109 2.65 4.29 -21.24
CA LYS A 109 2.15 5.56 -21.78
C LYS A 109 3.19 6.66 -21.63
N VAL A 110 3.55 7.28 -22.74
CA VAL A 110 4.47 8.42 -22.77
C VAL A 110 3.74 9.67 -22.33
N PHE A 111 4.29 10.38 -21.35
CA PHE A 111 3.79 11.70 -20.94
C PHE A 111 4.08 12.76 -21.99
N PRO A 112 3.23 13.79 -22.15
CA PRO A 112 3.48 14.88 -23.09
C PRO A 112 4.59 15.79 -22.60
N ASN A 113 5.30 16.46 -23.54
CA ASN A 113 6.19 17.60 -23.30
C ASN A 113 7.29 17.38 -22.23
N GLY A 114 7.84 16.17 -22.12
CA GLY A 114 8.91 15.86 -21.18
C GLY A 114 8.45 15.83 -19.72
N LEU A 115 7.16 15.65 -19.49
CA LEU A 115 6.65 15.22 -18.19
C LEU A 115 7.01 13.76 -17.97
N GLY A 116 6.94 13.35 -16.73
CA GLY A 116 7.34 12.03 -16.25
C GLY A 116 8.12 12.20 -14.96
N PHE A 117 8.47 11.10 -14.31
CA PHE A 117 9.26 11.16 -13.09
C PHE A 117 9.99 9.85 -12.84
N HIS A 118 11.10 9.97 -12.16
CA HIS A 118 11.84 8.88 -11.59
C HIS A 118 12.42 9.31 -10.22
N TYR A 119 13.10 8.42 -9.54
CA TYR A 119 13.62 8.69 -8.19
C TYR A 119 14.51 9.95 -8.07
N TYR A 120 15.25 10.32 -9.13
CA TYR A 120 16.15 11.48 -9.12
C TYR A 120 15.57 12.73 -9.75
N SER A 121 14.30 12.71 -10.18
CA SER A 121 13.67 13.88 -10.78
C SER A 121 13.61 15.05 -9.82
N PRO A 122 13.86 16.28 -10.28
CA PRO A 122 13.66 17.47 -9.47
C PRO A 122 12.21 17.57 -8.97
N TYR A 123 12.04 17.99 -7.73
CA TYR A 123 10.71 18.08 -7.10
C TYR A 123 9.71 18.92 -7.93
N GLU A 124 10.18 20.03 -8.55
CA GLU A 124 9.34 20.87 -9.43
C GLU A 124 8.81 20.09 -10.65
N ASP A 125 9.57 19.17 -11.20
CA ASP A 125 9.16 18.39 -12.37
C ASP A 125 8.17 17.29 -11.96
N VAL A 126 8.38 16.70 -10.79
CA VAL A 126 7.44 15.76 -10.17
C VAL A 126 6.10 16.46 -9.88
N GLU A 127 6.12 17.69 -9.35
CA GLU A 127 4.88 18.47 -9.12
C GLU A 127 4.13 18.78 -10.42
N LYS A 128 4.83 19.16 -11.50
CA LYS A 128 4.22 19.40 -12.81
C LYS A 128 3.54 18.14 -13.36
N THR A 129 4.22 16.99 -13.22
CA THR A 129 3.65 15.70 -13.62
C THR A 129 2.44 15.33 -12.78
N ALA A 130 2.48 15.60 -11.47
CA ALA A 130 1.34 15.39 -10.58
C ALA A 130 0.12 16.23 -10.97
N GLU A 131 0.30 17.50 -11.31
CA GLU A 131 -0.81 18.35 -11.80
C GLU A 131 -1.38 17.84 -13.13
N TYR A 132 -0.53 17.39 -14.06
CA TYR A 132 -1.00 16.76 -15.28
C TYR A 132 -1.83 15.50 -15.00
N ILE A 133 -1.36 14.63 -14.10
CA ILE A 133 -2.08 13.41 -13.73
C ILE A 133 -3.46 13.73 -13.12
N LYS A 134 -3.56 14.74 -12.26
CA LYS A 134 -4.85 15.18 -11.68
C LYS A 134 -5.88 15.57 -12.73
N GLU A 135 -5.45 16.22 -13.79
CA GLU A 135 -6.35 16.64 -14.88
C GLU A 135 -6.68 15.51 -15.84
N GLU A 136 -5.66 14.78 -16.30
CA GLU A 136 -5.82 13.72 -17.31
C GLU A 136 -6.55 12.50 -16.76
N TYR A 137 -6.27 12.12 -15.52
CA TYR A 137 -6.83 10.94 -14.86
C TYR A 137 -7.91 11.28 -13.81
N LYS A 138 -8.54 12.44 -13.91
CA LYS A 138 -9.55 12.91 -12.94
C LYS A 138 -10.72 11.94 -12.75
N GLU A 139 -11.16 11.28 -13.84
CA GLU A 139 -12.24 10.29 -13.80
C GLU A 139 -11.78 9.02 -13.04
N LEU A 140 -10.55 8.57 -13.27
CA LEU A 140 -9.96 7.44 -12.55
C LEU A 140 -9.75 7.77 -11.07
N LEU A 141 -9.23 8.96 -10.76
CA LEU A 141 -9.01 9.41 -9.38
C LEU A 141 -10.35 9.53 -8.63
N ASN A 142 -11.39 10.08 -9.26
CA ASN A 142 -12.73 10.30 -8.68
C ASN A 142 -12.68 10.94 -7.29
N MET A 143 -11.83 11.93 -7.11
CA MET A 143 -11.59 12.65 -5.86
C MET A 143 -12.11 14.08 -5.97
N TYR A 144 -12.74 14.58 -4.92
CA TYR A 144 -13.22 15.96 -4.87
C TYR A 144 -12.07 16.95 -4.66
N ASN A 145 -11.12 16.62 -3.80
CA ASN A 145 -9.97 17.46 -3.48
C ASN A 145 -8.69 16.59 -3.45
N PRO A 146 -8.13 16.21 -4.62
CA PRO A 146 -6.98 15.33 -4.69
C PRO A 146 -5.73 16.01 -4.11
N ILE A 147 -5.19 15.44 -3.04
CA ILE A 147 -3.91 15.80 -2.44
C ILE A 147 -2.85 14.86 -2.97
N THR A 148 -1.73 15.42 -3.42
CA THR A 148 -0.55 14.67 -3.87
C THR A 148 0.32 14.29 -2.67
N ASP A 149 0.75 13.04 -2.64
CA ASP A 149 1.84 12.55 -1.79
C ASP A 149 2.88 11.86 -2.66
N ILE A 150 4.15 12.08 -2.35
CA ILE A 150 5.27 11.44 -3.06
C ILE A 150 5.79 10.35 -2.15
N ASN A 151 5.58 9.10 -2.56
CA ASN A 151 6.03 7.94 -1.83
C ASN A 151 7.23 7.31 -2.55
N GLY A 152 8.35 7.23 -1.88
CA GLY A 152 9.55 6.69 -2.51
C GLY A 152 10.72 6.57 -1.56
N GLY A 153 11.83 6.06 -2.10
CA GLY A 153 13.05 5.84 -1.35
C GLY A 153 13.28 4.37 -1.01
N ASP A 154 12.30 3.52 -1.26
CA ASP A 154 12.47 2.09 -1.21
C ASP A 154 13.29 1.60 -2.41
N TYR A 155 13.99 0.51 -2.23
CA TYR A 155 14.73 -0.16 -3.30
C TYR A 155 14.47 -1.66 -3.22
N ASN A 156 14.37 -2.26 -4.40
CA ASN A 156 14.21 -3.70 -4.51
C ASN A 156 15.53 -4.45 -4.26
N ILE A 157 15.50 -5.78 -4.33
CA ILE A 157 16.68 -6.64 -4.13
C ILE A 157 17.83 -6.38 -5.13
N TYR A 158 17.56 -5.70 -6.25
CA TYR A 158 18.54 -5.32 -7.26
C TYR A 158 19.13 -3.92 -7.00
N GLY A 159 18.66 -3.22 -5.95
CA GLY A 159 19.08 -1.86 -5.63
C GLY A 159 18.44 -0.77 -6.47
N GLU A 160 17.44 -1.11 -7.29
CA GLU A 160 16.65 -0.16 -8.06
C GLU A 160 15.71 0.60 -7.11
N ARG A 161 15.65 1.90 -7.28
CA ARG A 161 14.84 2.79 -6.44
C ARG A 161 13.56 3.19 -7.15
N GLY A 162 12.45 3.00 -6.46
CA GLY A 162 11.13 3.42 -6.92
C GLY A 162 10.69 4.74 -6.30
N VAL A 163 9.83 5.43 -7.02
CA VAL A 163 9.03 6.55 -6.51
C VAL A 163 7.65 6.45 -7.14
N ASP A 164 6.63 6.65 -6.31
CA ASP A 164 5.25 6.68 -6.73
C ASP A 164 4.63 8.04 -6.45
N LEU A 165 3.80 8.52 -7.35
CA LEU A 165 2.90 9.62 -7.09
C LEU A 165 1.58 9.07 -6.58
N CYS A 166 1.25 9.38 -5.34
CA CYS A 166 0.03 8.96 -4.70
C CYS A 166 -0.95 10.12 -4.58
N PHE A 167 -2.23 9.84 -4.81
CA PHE A 167 -3.31 10.81 -4.68
C PHE A 167 -4.38 10.25 -3.75
N TYR A 168 -4.86 11.08 -2.82
CA TYR A 168 -5.96 10.75 -1.93
C TYR A 168 -6.87 11.96 -1.74
N ASP A 169 -8.14 11.74 -1.41
CA ASP A 169 -9.07 12.85 -1.20
C ASP A 169 -8.82 13.55 0.14
N GLY A 170 -8.54 14.84 0.07
CA GLY A 170 -8.29 15.73 1.21
C GLY A 170 -9.57 16.18 1.90
N ALA A 171 -10.31 15.25 2.50
CA ALA A 171 -11.52 15.53 3.24
C ALA A 171 -11.33 16.59 4.34
N GLU A 172 -12.37 17.41 4.63
CA GLU A 172 -12.33 18.41 5.70
C GLU A 172 -12.25 17.74 7.09
N ASP A 173 -12.96 16.63 7.29
CA ASP A 173 -12.86 15.82 8.50
C ASP A 173 -11.49 15.12 8.57
N LEU A 174 -10.78 15.33 9.67
CA LEU A 174 -9.42 14.81 9.84
C LEU A 174 -9.37 13.29 9.91
N THR A 175 -10.38 12.66 10.54
CA THR A 175 -10.47 11.20 10.60
C THR A 175 -10.65 10.61 9.21
N GLN A 176 -11.56 11.18 8.42
CA GLN A 176 -11.78 10.74 7.03
C GLN A 176 -10.55 10.97 6.17
N ARG A 177 -9.84 12.10 6.34
CA ARG A 177 -8.58 12.35 5.62
C ARG A 177 -7.51 11.31 5.92
N ILE A 178 -7.35 10.90 7.19
CA ILE A 178 -6.42 9.84 7.59
C ILE A 178 -6.84 8.50 6.99
N ILE A 179 -8.13 8.20 6.95
CA ILE A 179 -8.67 6.99 6.31
C ILE A 179 -8.38 7.02 4.81
N ASN A 180 -8.66 8.12 4.11
CA ASN A 180 -8.38 8.26 2.69
C ASN A 180 -6.90 8.07 2.38
N TYR A 181 -6.02 8.72 3.12
CA TYR A 181 -4.57 8.59 2.99
C TYR A 181 -4.07 7.14 3.11
N ASN A 182 -4.69 6.33 3.97
CA ASN A 182 -4.22 4.97 4.24
C ASN A 182 -4.91 3.89 3.41
N PHE A 183 -6.16 4.12 2.96
CA PHE A 183 -6.98 3.05 2.40
C PHE A 183 -7.63 3.38 1.06
N TYR A 184 -7.80 4.67 0.74
CA TYR A 184 -8.51 5.14 -0.46
C TYR A 184 -7.64 6.12 -1.24
N TYR A 185 -6.62 5.58 -1.89
CA TYR A 185 -5.68 6.37 -2.66
C TYR A 185 -5.36 5.68 -3.99
N THR A 186 -4.82 6.45 -4.94
CA THR A 186 -4.36 5.93 -6.22
C THR A 186 -2.88 6.27 -6.38
N SER A 187 -2.06 5.28 -6.69
CA SER A 187 -0.64 5.44 -6.96
C SER A 187 -0.32 5.27 -8.42
N PHE A 188 0.62 6.07 -8.92
CA PHE A 188 1.12 6.07 -10.29
C PHE A 188 2.62 5.83 -10.26
N SER A 189 3.10 4.87 -11.06
CA SER A 189 4.51 4.49 -11.15
C SER A 189 4.99 4.58 -12.59
N CYS A 190 6.18 5.16 -12.78
CA CYS A 190 6.86 5.23 -14.07
C CYS A 190 7.96 4.18 -14.16
N ASN A 191 8.24 3.73 -15.40
CA ASN A 191 9.40 2.92 -15.70
C ASN A 191 10.69 3.78 -15.76
N GLU A 192 11.83 3.16 -16.04
CA GLU A 192 13.12 3.85 -16.17
C GLU A 192 13.18 4.91 -17.28
N SER A 193 12.26 4.83 -18.26
CA SER A 193 12.09 5.81 -19.34
C SER A 193 11.14 6.94 -18.98
N GLU A 194 10.73 7.05 -17.72
CA GLU A 194 9.74 8.03 -17.22
C GLU A 194 8.36 7.89 -17.88
N GLU A 195 8.03 6.71 -18.40
CA GLU A 195 6.74 6.41 -18.99
C GLU A 195 5.83 5.74 -17.95
N LEU A 196 4.55 6.11 -17.94
CA LEU A 196 3.56 5.51 -17.05
C LEU A 196 3.27 4.07 -17.46
N PHE A 197 3.66 3.13 -16.62
CA PHE A 197 3.42 1.70 -16.87
C PHE A 197 2.45 1.06 -15.88
N HIS A 198 2.29 1.64 -14.69
CA HIS A 198 1.54 1.01 -13.61
C HIS A 198 0.74 2.05 -12.82
N VAL A 199 -0.53 1.74 -12.55
CA VAL A 199 -1.40 2.51 -11.65
C VAL A 199 -2.10 1.52 -10.72
N CYS A 200 -2.18 1.85 -9.43
CA CYS A 200 -2.91 1.04 -8.46
C CYS A 200 -3.96 1.89 -7.74
N VAL A 201 -5.23 1.51 -7.89
CA VAL A 201 -6.34 2.09 -7.15
C VAL A 201 -6.58 1.26 -5.90
N HIS A 202 -6.40 1.86 -4.72
CA HIS A 202 -6.62 1.24 -3.43
C HIS A 202 -8.01 1.59 -2.91
N ASN A 203 -8.79 0.56 -2.56
CA ASN A 203 -10.16 0.72 -2.06
C ASN A 203 -10.48 -0.36 -1.03
N CYS A 204 -9.72 -0.38 0.07
CA CYS A 204 -9.81 -1.40 1.11
C CYS A 204 -11.22 -1.51 1.70
N ASP A 205 -11.72 -2.73 1.91
CA ASP A 205 -13.00 -2.94 2.59
C ASP A 205 -12.87 -2.69 4.10
N LEU A 206 -13.40 -1.56 4.54
CA LEU A 206 -13.46 -1.13 5.94
C LEU A 206 -14.86 -1.30 6.58
N SER A 207 -15.72 -2.14 6.02
CA SER A 207 -17.10 -2.32 6.50
C SER A 207 -17.20 -2.99 7.87
N ASP A 208 -16.18 -3.74 8.30
CA ASP A 208 -16.11 -4.38 9.62
C ASP A 208 -15.41 -3.47 10.64
N LYS A 209 -16.10 -2.40 11.04
CA LYS A 209 -15.62 -1.47 12.07
C LYS A 209 -15.80 -2.06 13.47
N VAL A 210 -14.69 -2.25 14.19
CA VAL A 210 -14.67 -2.76 15.57
C VAL A 210 -15.15 -1.68 16.56
N GLY A 211 -14.69 -0.45 16.38
CA GLY A 211 -15.06 0.67 17.24
C GLY A 211 -14.13 1.88 17.06
N ASP A 212 -14.45 2.98 17.77
CA ASP A 212 -13.59 4.15 17.87
C ASP A 212 -12.78 4.06 19.18
N TYR A 213 -11.47 4.03 19.06
CA TYR A 213 -10.58 3.88 20.21
C TYR A 213 -9.85 5.18 20.53
N PRO A 214 -9.70 5.52 21.82
CA PRO A 214 -8.88 6.64 22.24
C PRO A 214 -7.44 6.48 21.78
N ILE A 215 -6.85 7.55 21.28
CA ILE A 215 -5.45 7.56 20.85
C ILE A 215 -4.61 8.47 21.75
N ILE A 216 -3.32 8.14 21.83
CA ILE A 216 -2.30 8.99 22.46
C ILE A 216 -1.88 10.12 21.50
N THR A 217 -1.25 11.13 22.03
CA THR A 217 -0.66 12.22 21.22
C THR A 217 0.68 11.79 20.63
N ALA A 218 1.11 12.45 19.54
CA ALA A 218 2.44 12.23 18.96
C ALA A 218 3.58 12.46 19.96
N LYS A 219 3.38 13.35 20.95
CA LYS A 219 4.34 13.60 22.03
C LYS A 219 4.45 12.40 22.99
N GLU A 220 3.33 11.78 23.32
CA GLU A 220 3.29 10.56 24.13
C GLU A 220 3.90 9.39 23.37
N ALA A 221 3.54 9.23 22.10
CA ALA A 221 4.15 8.22 21.22
C ALA A 221 5.67 8.40 21.11
N LYS A 222 6.18 9.63 21.00
CA LYS A 222 7.64 9.87 21.03
C LYS A 222 8.28 9.43 22.34
N LYS A 223 7.61 9.55 23.49
CA LYS A 223 8.14 9.04 24.75
C LYS A 223 8.23 7.51 24.76
N LEU A 224 7.20 6.83 24.20
CA LEU A 224 7.21 5.38 24.05
C LEU A 224 8.35 4.93 23.12
N LEU A 225 8.54 5.60 21.97
CA LEU A 225 9.68 5.37 21.10
C LEU A 225 11.02 5.45 21.85
N LEU A 226 11.23 6.51 22.63
CA LEU A 226 12.46 6.72 23.40
C LEU A 226 12.67 5.70 24.52
N SER A 227 11.62 5.02 24.96
CA SER A 227 11.69 3.96 25.98
C SER A 227 11.76 2.55 25.36
N GLY A 228 11.89 2.43 24.03
CA GLY A 228 12.00 1.15 23.36
C GLY A 228 10.66 0.48 23.01
N ASN A 229 9.54 1.16 23.23
CA ASN A 229 8.21 0.64 22.89
C ASN A 229 7.86 0.92 21.43
N PHE A 230 8.41 0.14 20.51
CA PHE A 230 8.18 0.25 19.08
C PHE A 230 8.36 -1.09 18.34
N VAL A 231 7.88 -1.16 17.12
CA VAL A 231 8.23 -2.19 16.14
C VAL A 231 8.99 -1.56 14.99
N THR A 232 9.96 -2.28 14.43
CA THR A 232 10.76 -1.80 13.29
C THR A 232 11.38 -2.98 12.53
N SER A 233 11.65 -2.79 11.24
CA SER A 233 12.49 -3.69 10.44
C SER A 233 13.93 -3.18 10.30
N VAL A 234 14.29 -2.11 11.00
CA VAL A 234 15.64 -1.54 10.95
C VAL A 234 16.62 -2.44 11.71
N PRO A 235 17.72 -2.89 11.06
CA PRO A 235 18.67 -3.83 11.67
C PRO A 235 19.74 -3.15 12.57
N TYR A 236 19.54 -1.88 12.90
CA TYR A 236 20.47 -1.10 13.72
C TYR A 236 19.82 -0.68 15.02
N ASP A 237 20.64 -0.41 16.04
CA ASP A 237 20.18 0.17 17.29
C ASP A 237 19.50 1.53 17.04
N PHE A 238 18.53 1.87 17.88
CA PHE A 238 17.87 3.17 17.79
C PHE A 238 18.87 4.30 18.12
N PRO A 239 19.18 5.21 17.17
CA PRO A 239 20.29 6.16 17.30
C PRO A 239 20.02 7.29 18.30
N GLY A 240 18.74 7.52 18.67
CA GLY A 240 18.35 8.57 19.61
C GLY A 240 17.26 9.51 19.09
N GLY A 241 16.66 10.24 20.02
CA GLY A 241 15.51 11.11 19.74
C GLY A 241 15.82 12.35 18.88
N GLU A 242 17.08 12.76 18.77
CA GLU A 242 17.58 13.86 17.93
C GLU A 242 17.57 13.49 16.44
N TYR A 243 17.60 12.19 16.15
CA TYR A 243 17.55 11.67 14.78
C TYR A 243 16.12 11.51 14.26
N VAL A 244 15.09 11.69 15.08
CA VAL A 244 13.68 11.70 14.63
C VAL A 244 13.42 12.94 13.79
N LYS A 245 13.09 12.75 12.50
CA LYS A 245 12.90 13.84 11.52
C LYS A 245 11.44 14.11 11.18
N LYS A 246 10.61 13.06 11.13
CA LYS A 246 9.19 13.16 10.74
C LYS A 246 8.37 12.19 11.57
N VAL A 247 7.12 12.52 11.83
CA VAL A 247 6.12 11.63 12.42
C VAL A 247 4.84 11.72 11.62
N GLU A 248 4.24 10.57 11.35
CA GLU A 248 2.97 10.44 10.66
C GLU A 248 2.04 9.54 11.46
N LEU A 249 0.74 9.72 11.28
CA LEU A 249 -0.29 8.84 11.82
C LEU A 249 -0.83 7.98 10.67
N ILE A 250 -0.57 6.69 10.76
CA ILE A 250 -0.89 5.71 9.72
C ILE A 250 -1.65 4.53 10.29
N TYR A 251 -2.15 3.66 9.41
CA TYR A 251 -2.70 2.36 9.80
C TYR A 251 -1.71 1.24 9.47
N ARG A 252 -1.65 0.24 10.34
CA ARG A 252 -0.95 -1.02 10.09
C ARG A 252 -1.91 -2.18 10.29
N THR A 253 -1.66 -3.27 9.56
CA THR A 253 -2.35 -4.53 9.80
C THR A 253 -1.64 -5.29 10.92
N ASP A 254 -2.38 -5.66 11.96
CA ASP A 254 -1.89 -6.44 13.08
C ASP A 254 -2.94 -7.49 13.46
N ALA A 255 -2.56 -8.76 13.45
CA ALA A 255 -3.44 -9.91 13.74
C ALA A 255 -4.80 -9.86 13.02
N GLY A 256 -4.84 -9.36 11.79
CA GLY A 256 -6.06 -9.20 10.99
C GLY A 256 -6.88 -7.95 11.30
N TYR A 257 -6.34 -7.01 12.07
CA TYR A 257 -6.95 -5.72 12.33
C TYR A 257 -6.15 -4.59 11.68
N TYR A 258 -6.84 -3.54 11.24
CA TYR A 258 -6.25 -2.28 10.85
C TYR A 258 -6.25 -1.36 12.05
N ILE A 259 -5.06 -1.10 12.60
CA ILE A 259 -4.85 -0.37 13.84
C ILE A 259 -4.01 0.89 13.56
N PRO A 260 -4.37 2.06 14.12
CA PRO A 260 -3.58 3.27 13.94
C PRO A 260 -2.25 3.21 14.72
N TYR A 261 -1.19 3.66 14.04
CA TYR A 261 0.18 3.75 14.54
C TYR A 261 0.78 5.12 14.23
N TYR A 262 1.68 5.59 15.10
CA TYR A 262 2.61 6.65 14.75
C TYR A 262 3.83 6.04 14.08
N ARG A 263 4.11 6.45 12.82
CA ARG A 263 5.32 6.11 12.08
C ARG A 263 6.32 7.25 12.25
N PHE A 264 7.46 6.95 12.86
CA PHE A 264 8.56 7.88 13.02
C PHE A 264 9.64 7.58 11.98
N TYR A 265 10.03 8.58 11.21
CA TYR A 265 11.19 8.51 10.34
C TYR A 265 12.42 8.97 11.10
N VAL A 266 13.38 8.08 11.25
CA VAL A 266 14.59 8.27 12.03
C VAL A 266 15.79 8.21 11.11
N GLU A 267 16.62 9.24 11.07
CA GLU A 267 17.88 9.26 10.35
C GLU A 267 18.82 8.20 10.95
N LEU A 268 19.42 7.37 10.09
CA LEU A 268 20.30 6.27 10.49
C LEU A 268 21.75 6.60 10.12
N PRO A 269 22.56 7.19 11.04
CA PRO A 269 23.94 7.60 10.76
C PRO A 269 24.83 6.42 10.37
N GLU A 270 24.57 5.22 10.92
CA GLU A 270 25.35 4.01 10.64
C GLU A 270 25.09 3.44 9.23
N ALA A 271 23.99 3.84 8.60
CA ALA A 271 23.58 3.41 7.27
C ALA A 271 23.86 4.47 6.19
N GLU A 272 24.78 5.42 6.45
CA GLU A 272 25.17 6.45 5.48
C GLU A 272 25.69 5.81 4.20
N ARG A 273 25.19 6.29 3.06
CA ARG A 273 25.48 5.74 1.74
C ARG A 273 26.50 6.58 0.98
N GLU A 274 27.09 5.99 -0.07
CA GLU A 274 27.94 6.71 -1.01
C GLU A 274 27.27 7.98 -1.51
N GLY A 275 28.03 9.08 -1.57
CA GLY A 275 27.52 10.39 -1.98
C GLY A 275 26.85 11.23 -0.88
N GLY A 276 26.93 10.80 0.40
CA GLY A 276 26.39 11.57 1.54
C GLY A 276 24.87 11.57 1.63
N MET A 277 24.21 10.65 0.94
CA MET A 277 22.76 10.49 1.06
C MET A 277 22.40 9.90 2.42
N LYS A 278 21.44 10.55 3.07
CA LYS A 278 20.93 10.10 4.37
C LYS A 278 19.98 8.91 4.18
N THR A 279 20.11 7.93 5.07
CA THR A 279 19.17 6.81 5.17
C THR A 279 18.24 7.05 6.36
N TYR A 280 16.97 6.72 6.18
CA TYR A 280 15.96 6.83 7.21
C TYR A 280 15.34 5.46 7.47
N GLY A 281 15.15 5.13 8.74
CA GLY A 281 14.39 3.97 9.18
C GLY A 281 13.00 4.35 9.64
N ALA A 282 12.04 3.44 9.49
CA ALA A 282 10.69 3.59 9.99
C ALA A 282 10.53 2.83 11.31
N TYR A 283 10.06 3.54 12.33
CA TYR A 283 9.76 3.02 13.66
C TYR A 283 8.29 3.27 13.97
N TYR A 284 7.59 2.26 14.45
CA TYR A 284 6.14 2.30 14.62
C TYR A 284 5.77 2.14 16.08
N VAL A 285 4.96 3.07 16.59
CA VAL A 285 4.42 3.05 17.94
C VAL A 285 2.90 3.00 17.86
N PRO A 286 2.19 2.06 18.53
CA PRO A 286 0.75 2.04 18.56
C PRO A 286 0.18 3.40 18.97
N ALA A 287 -0.80 3.89 18.21
CA ALA A 287 -1.47 5.14 18.53
C ALA A 287 -2.62 4.93 19.52
N VAL A 288 -3.23 3.75 19.54
CA VAL A 288 -4.28 3.40 20.51
C VAL A 288 -3.68 3.36 21.89
N LYS A 289 -4.44 3.84 22.89
CA LYS A 289 -3.98 3.83 24.30
C LYS A 289 -3.73 2.41 24.80
N GLU A 290 -2.71 2.26 25.65
CA GLU A 290 -2.21 0.98 26.17
C GLU A 290 -3.31 0.12 26.84
N GLU A 291 -4.29 0.74 27.50
CA GLU A 291 -5.42 0.02 28.14
C GLU A 291 -6.31 -0.78 27.17
N TYR A 292 -6.18 -0.52 25.84
CA TYR A 292 -6.91 -1.20 24.76
C TYR A 292 -6.01 -2.11 23.91
N ILE A 293 -4.75 -2.26 24.29
CA ILE A 293 -3.75 -3.07 23.61
C ILE A 293 -3.35 -4.22 24.53
N GLU A 294 -3.43 -5.46 24.02
CA GLU A 294 -3.10 -6.64 24.83
C GLU A 294 -1.63 -6.65 25.25
N ASN A 295 -0.72 -6.30 24.32
CA ASN A 295 0.71 -6.22 24.58
C ASN A 295 1.30 -4.98 23.90
N MET A 296 1.89 -4.07 24.66
CA MET A 296 2.68 -2.98 24.11
C MET A 296 3.98 -3.54 23.52
N PRO A 297 4.30 -3.27 22.25
CA PRO A 297 5.53 -3.77 21.67
C PRO A 297 6.77 -3.23 22.38
N LEU A 298 7.75 -4.10 22.57
CA LEU A 298 9.05 -3.75 23.12
C LEU A 298 10.12 -4.31 22.17
N TRP A 299 10.95 -3.43 21.64
CA TRP A 299 12.04 -3.83 20.78
C TRP A 299 13.11 -4.62 21.55
N ASP A 300 13.42 -5.81 21.10
CA ASP A 300 14.34 -6.74 21.73
C ASP A 300 15.65 -6.92 20.93
N GLY A 301 15.87 -6.10 19.90
CA GLY A 301 17.02 -6.17 19.01
C GLY A 301 16.83 -7.08 17.81
N SER A 302 15.69 -7.73 17.68
CA SER A 302 15.32 -8.54 16.52
C SER A 302 14.47 -7.78 15.51
N PHE A 303 14.35 -8.33 14.30
CA PHE A 303 13.37 -7.86 13.34
C PHE A 303 11.96 -8.22 13.82
N ASN A 304 11.13 -7.20 14.03
CA ASN A 304 9.71 -7.37 14.27
C ASN A 304 8.93 -6.55 13.23
N SER A 305 8.42 -7.25 12.25
CA SER A 305 7.59 -6.70 11.18
C SER A 305 6.10 -6.80 11.52
#